data_18f65516bacca5f899efcce4018fe277
#
_entry.id   18f65516bacca5f899efcce4018fe277
#
_cell.length_a   1.000
_cell.length_b   1.000
_cell.length_c   1.000
_cell.angle_alpha   90.00
_cell.angle_beta   90.00
_cell.angle_gamma   90.00
#
_symmetry.space_group_name_H-M   'P 1'
#
loop_
_entity.id
_entity.type
_entity.pdbx_description
1 polymer ?
#
loop_
_entity_poly.entity_id
_entity_poly.type
_entity_poly.pdbx_seq_one_letter_code
_entity_poly.pdbx_strand_id
1 'polypeptide(L)'
;MQEKLYLCAKLCKMEKCRLFLIAIVAALALSSCTPEFSQIAEYKDITIVFGLLNINEDTQYVKIQKAYLTEGNAYEEARNPENLYYYDKIDVSMNELEMNGRQARVIKNIPLYMTTAVPKDEGVFANPEQVLYYTTEKLSVDHEYQLVIKNKESGKVVTGQTAVVGDFSVVTPISSYLNMTNPKSVIKFYAAQNAVAYDVYMIFRYIEKNKETGEIVKHGVIRWKIGSLGEQHGSTVILNYLPVSFYSIVAANLEPDPTVYRYAYGECLDIEISAAGESYKTYLDVNAPSSSIVQDKLEFTNMETEDGTAYGIFSSRNITVRTYGLHSIAEDSLVRGSITRHLGFRKFTEM
;
A
#
# COMPACT_ATOMS: atom_id res chain seq x y z
N MET A 1 -83.76 -17.91 46.07
CA MET A 1 -82.57 -18.86 46.17
C MET A 1 -81.89 -19.11 44.78
N GLN A 2 -82.62 -18.99 43.67
CA GLN A 2 -82.07 -19.25 42.31
C GLN A 2 -81.10 -18.16 41.77
N GLU A 3 -81.30 -16.91 42.15
CA GLU A 3 -80.43 -15.82 41.66
C GLU A 3 -78.98 -15.85 42.21
N LYS A 4 -78.83 -16.28 43.50
CA LYS A 4 -77.48 -16.42 44.09
C LYS A 4 -76.68 -17.56 43.49
N LEU A 5 -77.31 -18.61 43.00
CA LEU A 5 -76.63 -19.70 42.30
C LEU A 5 -76.15 -19.30 40.94
N TYR A 6 -76.92 -18.48 40.23
CA TYR A 6 -76.56 -17.98 38.91
C TYR A 6 -75.37 -17.02 38.94
N LEU A 7 -75.33 -16.18 39.99
CA LEU A 7 -74.21 -15.26 40.21
C LEU A 7 -72.92 -15.98 40.55
N CYS A 8 -72.99 -17.02 41.41
CA CYS A 8 -71.79 -17.83 41.72
C CYS A 8 -71.26 -18.60 40.53
N ALA A 9 -72.13 -19.18 39.70
CA ALA A 9 -71.72 -19.90 38.50
C ALA A 9 -71.06 -18.92 37.44
N LYS A 10 -71.54 -17.67 37.34
CA LYS A 10 -70.98 -16.66 36.46
C LYS A 10 -69.61 -16.14 36.93
N LEU A 11 -69.46 -15.95 38.26
CA LEU A 11 -68.15 -15.60 38.86
C LEU A 11 -67.10 -16.72 38.71
N CYS A 12 -67.50 -17.97 38.95
CA CYS A 12 -66.59 -19.13 38.77
C CYS A 12 -66.16 -19.30 37.28
N LYS A 13 -67.04 -18.97 36.33
CA LYS A 13 -66.70 -19.00 34.90
C LYS A 13 -65.79 -17.85 34.51
N MET A 14 -65.93 -16.69 35.15
CA MET A 14 -65.01 -15.54 34.94
C MET A 14 -63.64 -15.76 35.53
N GLU A 15 -63.54 -16.38 36.70
CA GLU A 15 -62.23 -16.73 37.29
C GLU A 15 -61.47 -17.78 36.47
N LYS A 16 -62.15 -18.81 35.97
CA LYS A 16 -61.55 -19.79 35.06
C LYS A 16 -61.08 -19.17 33.76
N CYS A 17 -61.85 -18.22 33.21
CA CYS A 17 -61.46 -17.49 32.00
C CYS A 17 -60.24 -16.59 32.25
N ARG A 18 -60.16 -15.97 33.44
CA ARG A 18 -59.02 -15.14 33.86
C ARG A 18 -57.74 -16.00 34.03
N LEU A 19 -57.85 -17.16 34.68
CA LEU A 19 -56.73 -18.10 34.85
C LEU A 19 -56.26 -18.63 33.47
N PHE A 20 -57.17 -18.91 32.55
CA PHE A 20 -56.86 -19.37 31.21
C PHE A 20 -56.15 -18.28 30.38
N LEU A 21 -56.57 -17.03 30.50
CA LEU A 21 -55.92 -15.88 29.87
C LEU A 21 -54.49 -15.65 30.44
N ILE A 22 -54.34 -15.76 31.77
CA ILE A 22 -53.02 -15.64 32.41
C ILE A 22 -52.08 -16.80 31.99
N ALA A 23 -52.60 -17.99 31.85
CA ALA A 23 -51.81 -19.16 31.36
C ALA A 23 -51.40 -19.00 29.90
N ILE A 24 -52.24 -18.40 29.01
CA ILE A 24 -51.89 -18.11 27.63
C ILE A 24 -50.82 -17.03 27.56
N VAL A 25 -50.94 -15.96 28.35
CA VAL A 25 -49.94 -14.87 28.39
C VAL A 25 -48.62 -15.36 28.94
N ALA A 26 -48.64 -16.24 29.97
CA ALA A 26 -47.44 -16.90 30.50
C ALA A 26 -46.80 -17.85 29.49
N ALA A 27 -47.59 -18.61 28.74
CA ALA A 27 -47.08 -19.48 27.67
C ALA A 27 -46.47 -18.69 26.50
N LEU A 28 -47.04 -17.54 26.15
CA LEU A 28 -46.48 -16.64 25.15
C LEU A 28 -45.21 -15.92 25.61
N ALA A 29 -45.08 -15.65 26.91
CA ALA A 29 -43.85 -15.06 27.47
C ALA A 29 -42.70 -16.07 27.58
N LEU A 30 -42.98 -17.38 27.64
CA LEU A 30 -41.97 -18.45 27.67
C LEU A 30 -41.49 -18.85 26.25
N SER A 31 -42.18 -18.43 25.19
CA SER A 31 -41.77 -18.69 23.81
C SER A 31 -40.93 -17.57 23.20
N SER A 32 -40.41 -16.65 24.01
CA SER A 32 -39.38 -15.71 23.59
C SER A 32 -38.02 -16.46 23.50
N CYS A 33 -37.90 -17.32 22.51
CA CYS A 33 -36.59 -17.69 21.99
C CYS A 33 -35.96 -16.39 21.47
N THR A 34 -35.01 -15.86 22.21
CA THR A 34 -34.06 -14.93 21.62
C THR A 34 -33.30 -15.73 20.55
N PRO A 35 -33.49 -15.46 19.24
CA PRO A 35 -32.55 -16.01 18.29
C PRO A 35 -31.19 -15.45 18.71
N GLU A 36 -30.23 -16.33 19.01
CA GLU A 36 -28.84 -15.93 19.06
C GLU A 36 -28.51 -15.39 17.66
N PHE A 37 -28.60 -14.08 17.53
CA PHE A 37 -28.19 -13.40 16.33
C PHE A 37 -26.66 -13.40 16.35
N SER A 38 -26.06 -14.45 15.80
CA SER A 38 -24.64 -14.41 15.51
C SER A 38 -24.42 -13.25 14.56
N GLN A 39 -23.79 -12.19 15.02
CA GLN A 39 -23.39 -11.03 14.21
C GLN A 39 -22.22 -11.37 13.27
N ILE A 40 -21.70 -12.58 13.36
CA ILE A 40 -20.58 -13.04 12.56
C ILE A 40 -21.13 -13.82 11.36
N ALA A 41 -20.76 -13.37 10.17
CA ALA A 41 -20.99 -14.10 8.93
C ALA A 41 -20.26 -15.45 8.98
N GLU A 42 -20.74 -16.45 8.24
CA GLU A 42 -19.99 -17.70 8.06
C GLU A 42 -18.56 -17.42 7.60
N TYR A 43 -17.59 -18.12 8.21
CA TYR A 43 -16.19 -18.02 7.83
C TYR A 43 -16.02 -18.35 6.35
N LYS A 44 -15.40 -17.43 5.61
CA LYS A 44 -14.95 -17.65 4.24
C LYS A 44 -13.43 -17.60 4.21
N ASP A 45 -12.82 -18.54 3.50
CA ASP A 45 -11.38 -18.51 3.23
C ASP A 45 -11.08 -17.39 2.20
N ILE A 46 -10.86 -16.18 2.70
CA ILE A 46 -10.53 -15.01 1.90
C ILE A 46 -9.02 -14.87 1.82
N THR A 47 -8.49 -14.94 0.60
CA THR A 47 -7.06 -14.77 0.34
C THR A 47 -6.75 -13.32 -0.03
N ILE A 48 -5.76 -12.74 0.65
CA ILE A 48 -5.31 -11.37 0.41
C ILE A 48 -3.88 -11.41 -0.13
N VAL A 49 -3.66 -10.87 -1.32
CA VAL A 49 -2.39 -10.91 -2.03
C VAL A 49 -1.84 -9.52 -2.24
N PHE A 50 -0.54 -9.35 -2.02
CA PHE A 50 0.18 -8.15 -2.39
C PHE A 50 1.54 -8.53 -2.98
N GLY A 51 1.68 -8.35 -4.30
CA GLY A 51 2.90 -8.61 -5.04
C GLY A 51 3.14 -7.54 -6.09
N LEU A 52 4.33 -6.93 -6.04
CA LEU A 52 4.79 -5.98 -7.06
C LEU A 52 6.13 -6.45 -7.61
N LEU A 53 6.09 -7.00 -8.82
CA LEU A 53 7.29 -7.44 -9.52
C LEU A 53 8.14 -6.23 -9.95
N ASN A 54 9.46 -6.37 -9.83
CA ASN A 54 10.43 -5.37 -10.27
C ASN A 54 11.59 -6.06 -10.99
N ILE A 55 11.77 -5.77 -12.28
CA ILE A 55 12.81 -6.41 -13.11
C ILE A 55 14.24 -6.13 -12.62
N ASN A 56 14.44 -5.05 -11.86
CA ASN A 56 15.75 -4.64 -11.34
C ASN A 56 16.09 -5.23 -9.97
N GLU A 57 15.15 -5.99 -9.37
CA GLU A 57 15.38 -6.66 -8.10
C GLU A 57 15.81 -8.10 -8.32
N ASP A 58 16.84 -8.54 -7.61
CA ASP A 58 17.33 -9.93 -7.68
C ASP A 58 16.35 -10.92 -7.03
N THR A 59 15.45 -10.45 -6.20
CA THR A 59 14.46 -11.27 -5.50
C THR A 59 13.08 -10.65 -5.58
N GLN A 60 12.13 -11.45 -6.07
CA GLN A 60 10.72 -11.06 -6.12
C GLN A 60 9.99 -11.58 -4.90
N TYR A 61 9.21 -10.72 -4.23
CA TYR A 61 8.44 -11.08 -3.04
C TYR A 61 6.95 -10.93 -3.28
N VAL A 62 6.18 -11.90 -2.78
CA VAL A 62 4.72 -11.85 -2.74
C VAL A 62 4.27 -12.08 -1.30
N LYS A 63 3.47 -11.17 -0.77
CA LYS A 63 2.81 -11.31 0.52
C LYS A 63 1.45 -11.94 0.32
N ILE A 64 1.19 -13.05 1.01
CA ILE A 64 -0.08 -13.77 0.94
C ILE A 64 -0.58 -13.94 2.38
N GLN A 65 -1.77 -13.42 2.63
CA GLN A 65 -2.43 -13.47 3.92
C GLN A 65 -3.85 -14.01 3.75
N LYS A 66 -4.44 -14.46 4.85
CA LYS A 66 -5.87 -14.78 4.93
C LYS A 66 -6.59 -13.72 5.78
N ALA A 67 -7.83 -13.43 5.45
CA ALA A 67 -8.70 -12.72 6.36
C ALA A 67 -9.13 -13.67 7.50
N TYR A 68 -9.39 -13.12 8.67
CA TYR A 68 -9.90 -13.86 9.82
C TYR A 68 -11.15 -13.21 10.37
N LEU A 69 -12.03 -14.02 10.94
CA LEU A 69 -13.20 -13.58 11.69
C LEU A 69 -12.97 -13.83 13.18
N THR A 70 -13.36 -12.88 14.01
CA THR A 70 -13.24 -12.99 15.45
C THR A 70 -14.45 -12.40 16.16
N GLU A 71 -14.87 -12.99 17.27
CA GLU A 71 -15.85 -12.43 18.20
C GLU A 71 -15.20 -11.47 19.20
N GLY A 72 -13.86 -11.48 19.28
CA GLY A 72 -13.06 -10.71 20.20
C GLY A 72 -12.48 -9.42 19.61
N ASN A 73 -11.42 -8.96 20.26
CA ASN A 73 -10.67 -7.80 19.81
C ASN A 73 -9.80 -8.16 18.59
N ALA A 74 -10.14 -7.63 17.42
CA ALA A 74 -9.43 -7.89 16.17
C ALA A 74 -7.92 -7.55 16.24
N TYR A 75 -7.52 -6.59 17.06
CA TYR A 75 -6.10 -6.25 17.25
C TYR A 75 -5.33 -7.30 18.06
N GLU A 76 -5.99 -7.96 19.01
CA GLU A 76 -5.38 -9.04 19.78
C GLU A 76 -5.25 -10.30 18.94
N GLU A 77 -6.29 -10.64 18.20
CA GLU A 77 -6.27 -11.78 17.28
C GLU A 77 -5.27 -11.61 16.14
N ALA A 78 -5.07 -10.38 15.65
CA ALA A 78 -4.05 -10.07 14.65
C ALA A 78 -2.59 -10.28 15.13
N ARG A 79 -2.38 -10.43 16.44
CA ARG A 79 -1.06 -10.80 17.00
C ARG A 79 -0.75 -12.29 16.86
N ASN A 80 -1.78 -13.11 16.61
CA ASN A 80 -1.58 -14.53 16.35
C ASN A 80 -1.28 -14.76 14.86
N PRO A 81 -0.04 -15.17 14.50
CA PRO A 81 0.35 -15.40 13.11
C PRO A 81 -0.51 -16.44 12.38
N GLU A 82 -1.01 -17.43 13.09
CA GLU A 82 -1.88 -18.48 12.55
C GLU A 82 -3.20 -17.93 11.98
N ASN A 83 -3.66 -16.78 12.47
CA ASN A 83 -4.83 -16.11 11.95
C ASN A 83 -4.57 -15.36 10.64
N LEU A 84 -3.30 -15.03 10.36
CA LEU A 84 -2.91 -14.17 9.24
C LEU A 84 -2.26 -14.92 8.08
N TYR A 85 -1.55 -16.01 8.36
CA TYR A 85 -0.70 -16.68 7.37
C TYR A 85 -1.13 -18.11 7.10
N TYR A 86 -0.86 -18.57 5.89
CA TYR A 86 -1.15 -19.94 5.48
C TYR A 86 0.01 -20.91 5.76
N TYR A 87 1.22 -20.39 5.91
CA TYR A 87 2.46 -21.18 6.08
C TYR A 87 2.57 -22.26 4.98
N ASP A 88 2.73 -23.52 5.37
CA ASP A 88 2.87 -24.67 4.49
C ASP A 88 1.54 -25.20 3.89
N LYS A 89 0.42 -24.55 4.21
CA LYS A 89 -0.92 -24.93 3.72
C LYS A 89 -1.19 -24.54 2.28
N ILE A 90 -0.33 -23.73 1.67
CA ILE A 90 -0.46 -23.33 0.26
C ILE A 90 0.79 -23.69 -0.53
N ASP A 91 0.57 -24.01 -1.80
CA ASP A 91 1.62 -24.04 -2.82
C ASP A 91 1.53 -22.75 -3.63
N VAL A 92 2.67 -22.10 -3.80
CA VAL A 92 2.77 -20.83 -4.53
C VAL A 92 3.74 -20.99 -5.69
N SER A 93 3.28 -20.64 -6.88
CA SER A 93 4.12 -20.62 -8.08
C SER A 93 3.75 -19.46 -8.98
N MET A 94 4.60 -19.16 -9.93
CA MET A 94 4.39 -18.16 -10.95
C MET A 94 4.63 -18.79 -12.31
N ASN A 95 3.64 -18.72 -13.21
CA ASN A 95 3.79 -19.14 -14.60
C ASN A 95 4.33 -17.97 -15.41
N GLU A 96 5.41 -18.18 -16.12
CA GLU A 96 5.89 -17.29 -17.16
C GLU A 96 5.13 -17.59 -18.46
N LEU A 97 4.53 -16.55 -19.04
CA LEU A 97 3.61 -16.65 -20.17
C LEU A 97 4.17 -15.94 -21.39
N GLU A 98 4.24 -16.66 -22.50
CA GLU A 98 4.41 -16.06 -23.81
C GLU A 98 3.04 -15.71 -24.40
N MET A 99 2.83 -14.43 -24.72
CA MET A 99 1.58 -13.92 -25.24
C MET A 99 1.58 -13.90 -26.76
N ASN A 100 0.60 -14.57 -27.38
CA ASN A 100 0.36 -14.48 -28.83
C ASN A 100 -1.05 -13.89 -29.05
N GLY A 101 -1.09 -12.56 -29.13
CA GLY A 101 -2.33 -11.81 -29.08
C GLY A 101 -3.02 -11.99 -27.72
N ARG A 102 -4.21 -12.60 -27.70
CA ARG A 102 -4.97 -12.91 -26.47
C ARG A 102 -4.71 -14.30 -25.91
N GLN A 103 -3.92 -15.11 -26.60
CA GLN A 103 -3.61 -16.47 -26.14
C GLN A 103 -2.32 -16.47 -25.35
N ALA A 104 -2.38 -17.01 -24.13
CA ALA A 104 -1.24 -17.20 -23.27
C ALA A 104 -0.75 -18.65 -23.36
N ARG A 105 0.55 -18.83 -23.52
CA ARG A 105 1.22 -20.14 -23.46
C ARG A 105 2.18 -20.15 -22.29
N VAL A 106 1.99 -21.06 -21.35
CA VAL A 106 2.96 -21.25 -20.25
C VAL A 106 4.26 -21.81 -20.84
N ILE A 107 5.36 -21.09 -20.66
CA ILE A 107 6.69 -21.48 -21.09
C ILE A 107 7.55 -21.97 -19.94
N LYS A 108 7.26 -21.51 -18.71
CA LYS A 108 7.98 -21.91 -17.50
C LYS A 108 7.06 -21.84 -16.29
N ASN A 109 7.20 -22.76 -15.35
CA ASN A 109 6.63 -22.67 -14.01
C ASN A 109 7.75 -22.38 -13.00
N ILE A 110 7.61 -21.35 -12.23
CA ILE A 110 8.60 -20.82 -11.28
C ILE A 110 8.05 -21.03 -9.87
N PRO A 111 8.62 -21.90 -9.04
CA PRO A 111 8.17 -22.05 -7.65
C PRO A 111 8.55 -20.82 -6.83
N LEU A 112 7.66 -20.43 -5.89
CA LEU A 112 7.96 -19.46 -4.87
C LEU A 112 8.13 -20.16 -3.52
N TYR A 113 9.18 -19.79 -2.79
CA TYR A 113 9.54 -20.39 -1.52
C TYR A 113 9.15 -19.47 -0.37
N MET A 114 8.64 -20.06 0.72
CA MET A 114 8.30 -19.31 1.92
C MET A 114 9.56 -18.80 2.64
N THR A 115 9.48 -17.59 3.18
CA THR A 115 10.52 -17.00 4.03
C THR A 115 9.93 -16.12 5.12
N THR A 116 10.61 -16.09 6.28
CA THR A 116 10.36 -15.16 7.39
C THR A 116 11.58 -14.25 7.65
N ALA A 117 12.61 -14.33 6.79
CA ALA A 117 13.87 -13.62 6.98
C ALA A 117 13.81 -12.12 6.74
N VAL A 118 12.76 -11.62 6.08
CA VAL A 118 12.58 -10.18 5.84
C VAL A 118 11.91 -9.54 7.05
N PRO A 119 12.58 -8.61 7.74
CA PRO A 119 11.99 -7.95 8.91
C PRO A 119 10.78 -7.11 8.50
N LYS A 120 9.83 -6.99 9.40
CA LYS A 120 8.69 -6.11 9.28
C LYS A 120 8.96 -4.83 10.05
N ASP A 121 8.57 -3.70 9.45
CA ASP A 121 8.59 -2.42 10.15
C ASP A 121 7.62 -2.42 11.34
N GLU A 122 7.95 -1.67 12.39
CA GLU A 122 7.08 -1.46 13.53
C GLU A 122 5.77 -0.80 13.10
N GLY A 123 4.66 -1.20 13.69
CA GLY A 123 3.33 -0.67 13.36
C GLY A 123 2.25 -1.11 14.33
N VAL A 124 1.04 -0.63 14.12
CA VAL A 124 -0.14 -0.91 14.96
C VAL A 124 -0.45 -2.41 15.01
N PHE A 125 -0.24 -3.13 13.92
CA PHE A 125 -0.35 -4.58 13.85
C PHE A 125 1.01 -5.20 14.19
N ALA A 126 1.36 -5.19 15.46
CA ALA A 126 2.65 -5.63 15.98
C ALA A 126 2.78 -7.16 15.98
N ASN A 127 2.81 -7.76 14.81
CA ASN A 127 3.31 -9.12 14.66
C ASN A 127 4.76 -9.04 14.21
N PRO A 128 5.74 -9.51 15.01
CA PRO A 128 7.15 -9.44 14.65
C PRO A 128 7.49 -10.34 13.45
N GLU A 129 6.71 -11.38 13.22
CA GLU A 129 6.93 -12.30 12.11
C GLU A 129 6.19 -11.84 10.85
N GLN A 130 6.90 -11.84 9.72
CA GLN A 130 6.34 -11.59 8.40
C GLN A 130 6.59 -12.80 7.50
N VAL A 131 5.52 -13.41 7.00
CA VAL A 131 5.62 -14.51 6.04
C VAL A 131 5.48 -13.96 4.63
N LEU A 132 6.50 -14.20 3.81
CA LEU A 132 6.54 -13.85 2.39
C LEU A 132 6.85 -15.09 1.55
N TYR A 133 6.47 -15.05 0.28
CA TYR A 133 6.86 -16.04 -0.72
C TYR A 133 7.77 -15.36 -1.74
N TYR A 134 8.89 -15.98 -2.08
CA TYR A 134 9.91 -15.37 -2.92
C TYR A 134 10.43 -16.28 -4.01
N THR A 135 10.97 -15.67 -5.04
CA THR A 135 11.82 -16.31 -6.05
C THR A 135 12.97 -15.41 -6.43
N THR A 136 14.09 -16.01 -6.81
CA THR A 136 15.27 -15.32 -7.36
C THR A 136 15.37 -15.48 -8.87
N GLU A 137 14.29 -15.96 -9.49
CA GLU A 137 14.25 -16.12 -10.94
C GLU A 137 14.23 -14.75 -11.63
N LYS A 138 15.04 -14.58 -12.67
CA LYS A 138 15.08 -13.35 -13.43
C LYS A 138 13.85 -13.24 -14.33
N LEU A 139 13.25 -12.06 -14.33
CA LEU A 139 12.07 -11.77 -15.11
C LEU A 139 12.43 -11.21 -16.51
N SER A 140 11.58 -11.49 -17.50
CA SER A 140 11.65 -10.92 -18.84
C SER A 140 10.54 -9.90 -19.04
N VAL A 141 10.88 -8.75 -19.61
CA VAL A 141 9.91 -7.69 -19.95
C VAL A 141 9.00 -8.07 -21.12
N ASP A 142 9.41 -9.06 -21.92
CA ASP A 142 8.67 -9.55 -23.09
C ASP A 142 7.61 -10.59 -22.73
N HIS A 143 7.56 -11.01 -21.47
CA HIS A 143 6.61 -12.01 -20.98
C HIS A 143 5.67 -11.43 -19.94
N GLU A 144 4.53 -12.08 -19.76
CA GLU A 144 3.64 -11.85 -18.64
C GLU A 144 3.81 -12.93 -17.58
N TYR A 145 3.41 -12.64 -16.37
CA TYR A 145 3.53 -13.55 -15.24
C TYR A 145 2.19 -13.74 -14.56
N GLN A 146 1.81 -15.00 -14.37
CA GLN A 146 0.61 -15.39 -13.66
C GLN A 146 0.98 -16.02 -12.32
N LEU A 147 0.67 -15.37 -11.22
CA LEU A 147 0.73 -15.94 -9.88
C LEU A 147 -0.34 -17.02 -9.75
N VAL A 148 0.02 -18.16 -9.18
CA VAL A 148 -0.89 -19.27 -8.88
C VAL A 148 -0.69 -19.68 -7.43
N ILE A 149 -1.75 -19.58 -6.63
CA ILE A 149 -1.77 -19.96 -5.22
C ILE A 149 -2.78 -21.08 -5.08
N LYS A 150 -2.35 -22.25 -4.62
CA LYS A 150 -3.21 -23.40 -4.40
C LYS A 150 -3.26 -23.78 -2.93
N ASN A 151 -4.43 -23.69 -2.33
CA ASN A 151 -4.67 -24.17 -0.99
C ASN A 151 -4.74 -25.71 -0.96
N LYS A 152 -3.87 -26.35 -0.20
CA LYS A 152 -3.76 -27.83 -0.12
C LYS A 152 -4.94 -28.48 0.61
N GLU A 153 -5.56 -27.73 1.52
CA GLU A 153 -6.66 -28.24 2.36
C GLU A 153 -8.00 -28.13 1.63
N SER A 154 -8.31 -26.95 1.08
CA SER A 154 -9.57 -26.68 0.38
C SER A 154 -9.54 -26.98 -1.12
N GLY A 155 -8.36 -27.06 -1.73
CA GLY A 155 -8.19 -27.15 -3.18
C GLY A 155 -8.42 -25.82 -3.91
N LYS A 156 -8.77 -24.74 -3.22
CA LYS A 156 -9.00 -23.42 -3.77
C LYS A 156 -7.77 -22.93 -4.53
N VAL A 157 -8.00 -22.39 -5.73
CA VAL A 157 -6.97 -21.79 -6.57
C VAL A 157 -7.25 -20.30 -6.70
N VAL A 158 -6.23 -19.50 -6.45
CA VAL A 158 -6.24 -18.04 -6.65
C VAL A 158 -5.19 -17.69 -7.68
N THR A 159 -5.54 -16.87 -8.66
CA THR A 159 -4.62 -16.42 -9.71
C THR A 159 -4.63 -14.90 -9.84
N GLY A 160 -3.54 -14.35 -10.36
CA GLY A 160 -3.43 -12.94 -10.76
C GLY A 160 -2.38 -12.82 -11.84
N GLN A 161 -2.57 -11.94 -12.82
CA GLN A 161 -1.68 -11.83 -13.98
C GLN A 161 -1.20 -10.41 -14.18
N THR A 162 0.05 -10.24 -14.59
CA THR A 162 0.64 -8.93 -14.90
C THR A 162 1.75 -9.03 -15.93
N ALA A 163 1.89 -7.97 -16.74
CA ALA A 163 3.13 -7.70 -17.47
C ALA A 163 4.16 -7.05 -16.54
N VAL A 164 5.44 -7.20 -16.84
CA VAL A 164 6.52 -6.61 -16.06
C VAL A 164 6.91 -5.26 -16.66
N VAL A 165 6.99 -4.22 -15.82
CA VAL A 165 7.47 -2.89 -16.21
C VAL A 165 8.97 -2.97 -16.49
N GLY A 166 9.33 -2.58 -17.71
CA GLY A 166 10.72 -2.63 -18.20
C GLY A 166 11.62 -1.57 -17.58
N ASP A 167 12.90 -1.68 -17.91
CA ASP A 167 13.90 -0.71 -17.47
C ASP A 167 13.81 0.59 -18.29
N PHE A 168 14.21 1.69 -17.66
CA PHE A 168 14.21 3.01 -18.28
C PHE A 168 15.23 3.94 -17.62
N SER A 169 15.56 5.08 -18.26
CA SER A 169 16.59 5.97 -17.75
C SER A 169 16.26 7.45 -17.95
N VAL A 170 16.81 8.27 -17.04
CA VAL A 170 16.69 9.73 -17.09
C VAL A 170 17.64 10.28 -18.17
N VAL A 171 17.08 11.07 -19.10
CA VAL A 171 17.82 11.75 -20.19
C VAL A 171 18.20 13.18 -19.79
N THR A 172 17.28 13.90 -19.14
CA THR A 172 17.50 15.29 -18.69
C THR A 172 17.04 15.40 -17.23
N PRO A 173 17.80 16.07 -16.37
CA PRO A 173 19.00 16.89 -16.58
C PRO A 173 20.26 16.08 -16.95
N ILE A 174 21.10 16.62 -17.84
CA ILE A 174 22.38 16.01 -18.24
C ILE A 174 23.49 16.37 -17.24
N SER A 175 23.46 17.62 -16.73
CA SER A 175 24.43 18.12 -15.73
C SER A 175 24.39 17.27 -14.46
N SER A 176 25.52 17.02 -13.84
CA SER A 176 25.62 16.39 -12.52
C SER A 176 25.21 17.33 -11.38
N TYR A 177 24.95 18.60 -11.64
CA TYR A 177 24.53 19.59 -10.65
C TYR A 177 23.23 20.26 -11.08
N LEU A 178 22.28 20.37 -10.18
CA LEU A 178 20.99 21.01 -10.41
C LEU A 178 20.98 22.46 -9.94
N ASN A 179 20.56 23.35 -10.83
CA ASN A 179 20.34 24.76 -10.48
C ASN A 179 18.86 24.97 -10.10
N MET A 180 18.62 25.12 -8.78
CA MET A 180 17.29 25.32 -8.21
C MET A 180 16.82 26.79 -8.24
N THR A 181 17.57 27.71 -8.86
CA THR A 181 17.14 29.11 -9.00
C THR A 181 16.36 29.38 -10.29
N ASN A 182 16.33 28.42 -11.21
CA ASN A 182 15.60 28.55 -12.45
C ASN A 182 14.08 28.58 -12.19
N PRO A 183 13.34 29.46 -12.86
CA PRO A 183 11.89 29.53 -12.71
C PRO A 183 11.17 28.35 -13.39
N LYS A 184 11.82 27.67 -14.34
CA LYS A 184 11.26 26.53 -15.07
C LYS A 184 12.35 25.56 -15.50
N SER A 185 12.10 24.27 -15.41
CA SER A 185 12.98 23.21 -15.91
C SER A 185 12.17 21.99 -16.34
N VAL A 186 12.86 21.00 -16.93
CA VAL A 186 12.24 19.77 -17.41
C VAL A 186 13.02 18.55 -16.89
N ILE A 187 12.28 17.51 -16.60
CA ILE A 187 12.80 16.14 -16.45
C ILE A 187 12.33 15.37 -17.68
N LYS A 188 13.30 14.78 -18.39
CA LYS A 188 13.04 13.96 -19.57
C LYS A 188 13.62 12.56 -19.33
N PHE A 189 12.86 11.53 -19.65
CA PHE A 189 13.28 10.13 -19.52
C PHE A 189 12.66 9.28 -20.61
N TYR A 190 13.21 8.10 -20.86
CA TYR A 190 12.60 7.14 -21.77
C TYR A 190 11.37 6.49 -21.13
N ALA A 191 10.34 6.24 -21.94
CA ALA A 191 9.18 5.50 -21.49
C ALA A 191 9.58 4.03 -21.23
N ALA A 192 9.19 3.51 -20.06
CA ALA A 192 9.37 2.11 -19.74
C ALA A 192 8.34 1.25 -20.48
N GLN A 193 8.76 0.10 -21.00
CA GLN A 193 7.84 -0.88 -21.57
C GLN A 193 6.84 -1.32 -20.50
N ASN A 194 5.57 -1.50 -20.87
CA ASN A 194 4.47 -1.91 -19.99
C ASN A 194 4.15 -0.94 -18.83
N ALA A 195 4.69 0.28 -18.84
CA ALA A 195 4.32 1.30 -17.87
C ALA A 195 3.16 2.16 -18.40
N VAL A 196 2.17 2.42 -17.55
CA VAL A 196 0.99 3.26 -17.85
C VAL A 196 0.94 4.53 -17.01
N ALA A 197 1.80 4.66 -16.00
CA ALA A 197 1.88 5.87 -15.18
C ALA A 197 3.27 6.04 -14.58
N TYR A 198 3.58 7.30 -14.24
CA TYR A 198 4.84 7.67 -13.61
C TYR A 198 4.61 8.67 -12.50
N ASP A 199 5.23 8.42 -11.35
CA ASP A 199 5.37 9.39 -10.27
C ASP A 199 6.83 9.86 -10.21
N VAL A 200 7.05 11.18 -10.17
CA VAL A 200 8.38 11.76 -10.13
C VAL A 200 8.58 12.51 -8.83
N TYR A 201 9.64 12.16 -8.13
CA TYR A 201 10.02 12.74 -6.85
C TYR A 201 11.40 13.37 -6.96
N MET A 202 11.61 14.42 -6.17
CA MET A 202 12.93 14.92 -5.81
C MET A 202 13.17 14.62 -4.33
N ILE A 203 14.34 14.08 -4.03
CA ILE A 203 14.77 13.75 -2.69
C ILE A 203 15.98 14.61 -2.37
N PHE A 204 15.86 15.44 -1.34
CA PHE A 204 16.96 16.27 -0.87
C PHE A 204 17.50 15.69 0.44
N ARG A 205 18.81 15.42 0.46
CA ARG A 205 19.54 14.95 1.64
C ARG A 205 20.38 16.07 2.22
N TYR A 206 20.42 16.16 3.53
CA TYR A 206 21.25 17.12 4.27
C TYR A 206 21.74 16.47 5.54
N ILE A 207 22.79 17.06 6.13
CA ILE A 207 23.27 16.68 7.45
C ILE A 207 23.09 17.85 8.42
N GLU A 208 22.86 17.53 9.70
CA GLU A 208 22.89 18.47 10.81
C GLU A 208 24.12 18.20 11.66
N LYS A 209 24.93 19.25 11.90
CA LYS A 209 26.08 19.21 12.79
C LYS A 209 25.83 20.08 14.03
N ASN A 210 26.12 19.53 15.19
CA ASN A 210 26.11 20.33 16.43
C ASN A 210 27.15 21.45 16.33
N LYS A 211 26.76 22.67 16.68
CA LYS A 211 27.62 23.86 16.57
C LYS A 211 28.80 23.86 17.54
N GLU A 212 28.63 23.24 18.71
CA GLU A 212 29.63 23.20 19.77
C GLU A 212 30.61 22.05 19.58
N THR A 213 30.11 20.85 19.28
CA THR A 213 30.95 19.65 19.16
C THR A 213 31.43 19.38 17.75
N GLY A 214 30.76 19.92 16.70
CA GLY A 214 31.05 19.65 15.30
C GLY A 214 30.62 18.25 14.84
N GLU A 215 29.99 17.45 15.69
CA GLU A 215 29.55 16.11 15.40
C GLU A 215 28.27 16.12 14.54
N ILE A 216 28.13 15.15 13.62
CA ILE A 216 26.89 14.92 12.87
C ILE A 216 25.85 14.31 13.81
N VAL A 217 24.76 15.03 14.04
CA VAL A 217 23.67 14.60 14.91
C VAL A 217 22.48 14.04 14.14
N LYS A 218 22.41 14.34 12.81
CA LYS A 218 21.29 13.87 11.99
C LYS A 218 21.66 13.81 10.51
N HIS A 219 21.15 12.76 9.85
CA HIS A 219 21.03 12.68 8.39
C HIS A 219 19.58 12.92 8.04
N GLY A 220 19.29 14.09 7.45
CA GLY A 220 17.93 14.48 7.10
C GLY A 220 17.60 14.19 5.64
N VAL A 221 16.32 13.89 5.38
CA VAL A 221 15.79 13.65 4.04
C VAL A 221 14.48 14.39 3.89
N ILE A 222 14.36 15.14 2.80
CA ILE A 222 13.11 15.78 2.39
C ILE A 222 12.71 15.19 1.04
N ARG A 223 11.53 14.58 0.98
CA ARG A 223 10.96 13.99 -0.23
C ARG A 223 9.85 14.88 -0.78
N TRP A 224 9.98 15.29 -2.01
CA TRP A 224 9.05 16.20 -2.69
C TRP A 224 8.52 15.54 -3.97
N LYS A 225 7.19 15.38 -4.07
CA LYS A 225 6.55 14.93 -5.29
C LYS A 225 6.51 16.08 -6.29
N ILE A 226 7.26 15.95 -7.40
CA ILE A 226 7.30 16.94 -8.49
C ILE A 226 6.03 16.84 -9.33
N GLY A 227 5.57 15.64 -9.63
CA GLY A 227 4.36 15.43 -10.41
C GLY A 227 4.06 13.96 -10.70
N SER A 228 2.89 13.74 -11.28
CA SER A 228 2.43 12.46 -11.79
C SER A 228 2.08 12.59 -13.26
N LEU A 229 2.33 11.56 -14.03
CA LEU A 229 2.00 11.44 -15.44
C LEU A 229 1.23 10.14 -15.65
N GLY A 230 0.13 10.21 -16.41
CA GLY A 230 -0.59 9.03 -16.87
C GLY A 230 0.10 8.37 -18.07
N GLU A 231 -0.66 7.55 -18.78
CA GLU A 231 -0.19 6.87 -19.98
C GLU A 231 0.44 7.85 -20.98
N GLN A 232 1.59 7.47 -21.48
CA GLN A 232 2.37 8.27 -22.43
C GLN A 232 2.49 7.52 -23.77
N HIS A 233 2.11 8.20 -24.84
CA HIS A 233 2.29 7.69 -26.19
C HIS A 233 3.62 8.23 -26.77
N GLY A 234 4.59 7.35 -26.89
CA GLY A 234 5.91 7.66 -27.44
C GLY A 234 7.06 7.16 -26.59
N SER A 235 8.26 7.20 -27.17
CA SER A 235 9.48 6.67 -26.53
C SER A 235 10.06 7.55 -25.43
N THR A 236 9.52 8.77 -25.24
CA THR A 236 10.08 9.75 -24.30
C THR A 236 8.98 10.47 -23.55
N VAL A 237 9.17 10.58 -22.24
CA VAL A 237 8.30 11.28 -21.30
C VAL A 237 8.94 12.58 -20.86
N ILE A 238 8.15 13.65 -20.77
CA ILE A 238 8.60 14.99 -20.39
C ILE A 238 7.72 15.54 -19.27
N LEU A 239 8.34 15.88 -18.15
CA LEU A 239 7.70 16.56 -17.02
C LEU A 239 8.30 17.95 -16.84
N ASN A 240 7.48 19.00 -16.89
CA ASN A 240 7.89 20.36 -16.54
C ASN A 240 7.74 20.56 -15.04
N TYR A 241 8.70 21.27 -14.42
CA TYR A 241 8.63 21.61 -13.00
C TYR A 241 9.22 23.00 -12.71
N LEU A 242 9.02 23.47 -11.48
CA LEU A 242 9.50 24.77 -11.00
C LEU A 242 10.63 24.54 -9.99
N PRO A 243 11.91 24.53 -10.41
CA PRO A 243 13.04 24.30 -9.49
C PRO A 243 13.05 25.24 -8.29
N VAL A 244 12.66 26.48 -8.47
CA VAL A 244 12.61 27.52 -7.41
C VAL A 244 11.69 27.12 -6.24
N SER A 245 10.72 26.23 -6.44
CA SER A 245 9.86 25.69 -5.37
C SER A 245 10.63 24.89 -4.33
N PHE A 246 11.84 24.41 -4.65
CA PHE A 246 12.74 23.71 -3.76
C PHE A 246 12.92 24.42 -2.41
N TYR A 247 13.17 25.74 -2.42
CA TYR A 247 13.40 26.50 -1.21
C TYR A 247 12.17 26.57 -0.30
N SER A 248 10.99 26.74 -0.90
CA SER A 248 9.73 26.72 -0.15
C SER A 248 9.43 25.34 0.46
N ILE A 249 9.74 24.26 -0.28
CA ILE A 249 9.59 22.89 0.20
C ILE A 249 10.56 22.62 1.37
N VAL A 250 11.82 23.04 1.25
CA VAL A 250 12.79 22.93 2.34
C VAL A 250 12.31 23.69 3.56
N ALA A 251 11.84 24.93 3.38
CA ALA A 251 11.34 25.77 4.50
C ALA A 251 10.07 25.18 5.14
N ALA A 252 9.22 24.52 4.39
CA ALA A 252 8.00 23.88 4.93
C ALA A 252 8.27 22.58 5.72
N ASN A 253 9.45 21.98 5.55
CA ASN A 253 9.81 20.70 6.17
C ASN A 253 10.85 20.82 7.28
N LEU A 254 11.37 22.03 7.55
CA LEU A 254 12.41 22.27 8.56
C LEU A 254 12.05 23.42 9.46
N GLU A 255 12.18 23.18 10.76
CA GLU A 255 12.13 24.23 11.76
C GLU A 255 13.53 24.80 12.03
N PRO A 256 13.65 26.10 12.38
CA PRO A 256 14.90 26.69 12.83
C PRO A 256 15.41 25.99 14.08
N ASP A 257 16.68 25.60 14.09
CA ASP A 257 17.34 25.04 15.26
C ASP A 257 18.63 25.83 15.52
N PRO A 258 18.72 26.58 16.65
CA PRO A 258 19.89 27.37 16.99
C PRO A 258 21.13 26.54 17.37
N THR A 259 20.97 25.23 17.60
CA THR A 259 22.06 24.36 18.09
C THR A 259 22.81 23.65 16.96
N VAL A 260 22.29 23.68 15.74
CA VAL A 260 22.89 22.97 14.61
C VAL A 260 23.21 23.88 13.41
N TYR A 261 24.21 23.49 12.64
CA TYR A 261 24.38 23.91 11.24
C TYR A 261 23.93 22.79 10.31
N ARG A 262 23.34 23.18 9.17
CA ARG A 262 22.89 22.27 8.13
C ARG A 262 23.75 22.39 6.89
N TYR A 263 24.03 21.26 6.25
CA TYR A 263 24.85 21.22 5.05
C TYR A 263 24.17 20.34 3.97
N ALA A 264 24.09 20.87 2.75
CA ALA A 264 23.82 20.10 1.57
C ALA A 264 25.14 19.45 1.12
N TYR A 265 25.27 18.13 1.27
CA TYR A 265 26.55 17.45 1.15
C TYR A 265 26.65 16.61 -0.12
N GLY A 266 27.65 16.86 -0.95
CA GLY A 266 27.99 16.07 -2.11
C GLY A 266 26.82 15.91 -3.09
N GLU A 267 26.54 14.68 -3.47
CA GLU A 267 25.39 14.30 -4.30
C GLU A 267 24.12 14.23 -3.44
N CYS A 268 23.59 15.40 -3.11
CA CYS A 268 22.51 15.55 -2.13
C CYS A 268 21.09 15.57 -2.71
N LEU A 269 20.95 15.46 -4.04
CA LEU A 269 19.65 15.49 -4.71
C LEU A 269 19.47 14.23 -5.55
N ASP A 270 18.34 13.54 -5.39
CA ASP A 270 17.92 12.50 -6.32
C ASP A 270 16.69 12.93 -7.10
N ILE A 271 16.65 12.55 -8.35
CA ILE A 271 15.41 12.44 -9.12
C ILE A 271 15.06 10.96 -9.14
N GLU A 272 14.00 10.61 -8.43
CA GLU A 272 13.43 9.27 -8.38
C GLU A 272 12.17 9.24 -9.25
N ILE A 273 12.09 8.30 -10.15
CA ILE A 273 10.94 8.09 -11.03
C ILE A 273 10.44 6.67 -10.80
N SER A 274 9.18 6.56 -10.38
CA SER A 274 8.48 5.29 -10.20
C SER A 274 7.53 5.09 -11.37
N ALA A 275 7.74 4.04 -12.14
CA ALA A 275 6.88 3.61 -13.24
C ALA A 275 5.95 2.49 -12.76
N ALA A 276 4.67 2.57 -13.10
CA ALA A 276 3.64 1.65 -12.64
C ALA A 276 3.02 0.88 -13.81
N GLY A 277 2.83 -0.43 -13.64
CA GLY A 277 2.00 -1.27 -14.50
C GLY A 277 0.51 -0.99 -14.29
N GLU A 278 -0.34 -1.49 -15.19
CA GLU A 278 -1.76 -1.14 -15.29
C GLU A 278 -2.55 -1.42 -14.00
N SER A 279 -2.48 -2.64 -13.49
CA SER A 279 -3.20 -2.99 -12.26
C SER A 279 -2.73 -2.20 -11.05
N TYR A 280 -1.42 -1.89 -10.95
CA TYR A 280 -0.90 -1.07 -9.86
C TYR A 280 -1.39 0.38 -9.95
N LYS A 281 -1.42 0.96 -11.15
CA LYS A 281 -1.99 2.30 -11.38
C LYS A 281 -3.46 2.34 -10.98
N THR A 282 -4.27 1.38 -11.42
CA THR A 282 -5.69 1.29 -11.06
C THR A 282 -5.88 1.16 -9.55
N TYR A 283 -5.08 0.32 -8.90
CA TYR A 283 -5.08 0.18 -7.44
C TYR A 283 -4.79 1.50 -6.73
N LEU A 284 -3.79 2.26 -7.19
CA LEU A 284 -3.45 3.57 -6.62
C LEU A 284 -4.58 4.58 -6.79
N ASP A 285 -5.23 4.61 -7.95
CA ASP A 285 -6.35 5.54 -8.24
C ASP A 285 -7.56 5.26 -7.34
N VAL A 286 -7.95 3.99 -7.21
CA VAL A 286 -9.09 3.58 -6.38
C VAL A 286 -8.81 3.82 -4.89
N ASN A 287 -7.57 3.67 -4.44
CA ASN A 287 -7.17 3.86 -3.05
C ASN A 287 -6.69 5.29 -2.74
N ALA A 288 -6.67 6.20 -3.72
CA ALA A 288 -6.35 7.60 -3.48
C ALA A 288 -7.35 8.23 -2.50
N PRO A 289 -6.91 9.18 -1.62
CA PRO A 289 -7.81 9.89 -0.74
C PRO A 289 -8.91 10.58 -1.55
N SER A 290 -10.16 10.16 -1.35
CA SER A 290 -11.31 10.78 -2.00
C SER A 290 -11.65 12.11 -1.31
N SER A 291 -11.80 13.17 -2.10
CA SER A 291 -12.36 14.45 -1.62
C SER A 291 -13.89 14.45 -1.57
N SER A 292 -14.54 13.37 -1.99
CA SER A 292 -16.01 13.26 -2.02
C SER A 292 -16.53 12.51 -0.79
N ILE A 293 -17.73 12.90 -0.33
CA ILE A 293 -18.46 12.30 0.80
C ILE A 293 -19.13 10.97 0.39
N VAL A 294 -18.70 10.33 -0.68
CA VAL A 294 -19.26 9.05 -1.13
C VAL A 294 -18.80 7.95 -0.18
N GLN A 295 -19.76 7.30 0.48
CA GLN A 295 -19.52 6.29 1.51
C GLN A 295 -19.08 4.93 0.96
N ASP A 296 -19.34 4.66 -0.32
CA ASP A 296 -18.94 3.39 -0.95
C ASP A 296 -17.55 3.55 -1.58
N LYS A 297 -16.54 3.03 -0.88
CA LYS A 297 -15.19 2.93 -1.42
C LYS A 297 -15.17 1.80 -2.45
N LEU A 298 -14.87 2.15 -3.69
CA LEU A 298 -14.61 1.16 -4.72
C LEU A 298 -13.41 0.28 -4.29
N GLU A 299 -13.56 -1.01 -4.38
CA GLU A 299 -12.46 -1.96 -4.18
C GLU A 299 -11.97 -2.43 -5.55
N PHE A 300 -10.66 -2.48 -5.72
CA PHE A 300 -10.04 -3.03 -6.90
C PHE A 300 -9.17 -4.23 -6.53
N THR A 301 -9.33 -5.30 -7.26
CA THR A 301 -8.47 -6.47 -7.21
C THR A 301 -8.27 -7.00 -8.64
N ASN A 302 -7.09 -7.51 -8.94
CA ASN A 302 -6.83 -8.33 -10.13
C ASN A 302 -6.55 -9.79 -9.77
N MET A 303 -6.96 -10.18 -8.56
CA MET A 303 -6.91 -11.57 -8.12
C MET A 303 -8.22 -12.26 -8.47
N GLU A 304 -8.14 -13.47 -9.04
CA GLU A 304 -9.26 -14.25 -9.52
C GLU A 304 -9.33 -15.58 -8.77
N THR A 305 -10.55 -16.00 -8.45
CA THR A 305 -10.88 -17.31 -7.88
C THR A 305 -12.35 -17.64 -8.17
N GLU A 306 -12.74 -18.91 -8.15
CA GLU A 306 -14.10 -19.35 -8.51
C GLU A 306 -15.19 -18.74 -7.63
N ASP A 307 -14.92 -18.54 -6.34
CA ASP A 307 -15.89 -18.02 -5.36
C ASP A 307 -15.79 -16.50 -5.13
N GLY A 308 -14.90 -15.80 -5.83
CA GLY A 308 -14.69 -14.36 -5.70
C GLY A 308 -14.10 -13.92 -4.35
N THR A 309 -13.54 -14.84 -3.57
CA THR A 309 -12.96 -14.55 -2.25
C THR A 309 -11.45 -14.36 -2.28
N ALA A 310 -10.95 -13.63 -3.28
CA ALA A 310 -9.56 -13.23 -3.41
C ALA A 310 -9.46 -11.71 -3.62
N TYR A 311 -8.62 -11.06 -2.84
CA TYR A 311 -8.43 -9.61 -2.85
C TYR A 311 -6.97 -9.24 -2.96
N GLY A 312 -6.73 -7.98 -3.31
CA GLY A 312 -5.40 -7.40 -3.38
C GLY A 312 -4.88 -7.25 -4.79
N ILE A 313 -3.57 -7.29 -4.95
CA ILE A 313 -2.94 -6.93 -6.21
C ILE A 313 -1.71 -7.81 -6.49
N PHE A 314 -1.62 -8.27 -7.73
CA PHE A 314 -0.40 -8.79 -8.33
C PHE A 314 -0.07 -7.98 -9.58
N SER A 315 0.96 -7.15 -9.51
CA SER A 315 1.31 -6.20 -10.56
C SER A 315 2.81 -6.00 -10.66
N SER A 316 3.24 -4.95 -11.35
CA SER A 316 4.64 -4.61 -11.52
C SER A 316 4.87 -3.12 -11.37
N ARG A 317 6.06 -2.78 -10.89
CA ARG A 317 6.60 -1.42 -10.88
C ARG A 317 8.09 -1.46 -11.20
N ASN A 318 8.62 -0.34 -11.67
CA ASN A 318 10.05 -0.14 -11.75
C ASN A 318 10.43 1.25 -11.23
N ILE A 319 11.57 1.37 -10.60
CA ILE A 319 12.05 2.62 -10.03
C ILE A 319 13.44 2.91 -10.59
N THR A 320 13.61 4.07 -11.20
CA THR A 320 14.93 4.58 -11.56
C THR A 320 15.28 5.79 -10.71
N VAL A 321 16.53 5.87 -10.28
CA VAL A 321 17.05 6.98 -9.49
C VAL A 321 18.29 7.52 -10.18
N ARG A 322 18.36 8.85 -10.31
CA ARG A 322 19.57 9.53 -10.74
C ARG A 322 19.94 10.61 -9.75
N THR A 323 21.19 10.55 -9.29
CA THR A 323 21.72 11.40 -8.23
C THR A 323 22.46 12.62 -8.80
N TYR A 324 22.35 13.75 -8.10
CA TYR A 324 22.87 15.05 -8.49
C TYR A 324 23.43 15.82 -7.29
N GLY A 325 24.40 16.68 -7.53
CA GLY A 325 24.79 17.71 -6.59
C GLY A 325 23.92 18.99 -6.72
N LEU A 326 23.98 19.83 -5.71
CA LEU A 326 23.40 21.15 -5.78
C LEU A 326 24.40 22.13 -6.43
N HIS A 327 23.96 22.86 -7.46
CA HIS A 327 24.82 23.87 -8.12
C HIS A 327 25.16 25.00 -7.12
N SER A 328 26.37 25.57 -7.19
CA SER A 328 26.85 26.58 -6.25
C SER A 328 25.92 27.80 -6.07
N ILE A 329 25.30 28.27 -7.16
CA ILE A 329 24.30 29.36 -7.11
C ILE A 329 23.06 28.94 -6.31
N ALA A 330 22.65 27.67 -6.44
CA ALA A 330 21.52 27.14 -5.71
C ALA A 330 21.86 26.91 -4.24
N GLU A 331 23.08 26.47 -3.93
CA GLU A 331 23.59 26.41 -2.56
C GLU A 331 23.67 27.80 -1.91
N ASP A 332 24.18 28.83 -2.64
CA ASP A 332 24.15 30.21 -2.15
C ASP A 332 22.74 30.70 -1.82
N SER A 333 21.76 30.35 -2.66
CA SER A 333 20.36 30.69 -2.44
C SER A 333 19.77 29.94 -1.25
N LEU A 334 20.18 28.67 -1.02
CA LEU A 334 19.78 27.89 0.14
C LEU A 334 20.31 28.50 1.45
N VAL A 335 21.58 28.96 1.43
CA VAL A 335 22.25 29.54 2.61
C VAL A 335 21.78 30.96 2.91
N ARG A 336 21.63 31.82 1.89
CA ARG A 336 21.44 33.27 2.04
C ARG A 336 20.08 33.78 1.60
N GLY A 337 19.31 32.95 0.88
CA GLY A 337 18.00 33.34 0.36
C GLY A 337 17.02 33.67 1.47
N SER A 338 16.10 34.60 1.17
CA SER A 338 15.11 35.07 2.16
C SER A 338 14.20 33.97 2.72
N ILE A 339 13.98 32.90 1.93
CA ILE A 339 13.10 31.77 2.30
C ILE A 339 13.78 30.82 3.29
N THR A 340 15.09 30.57 3.15
CA THR A 340 15.78 29.48 3.86
C THR A 340 16.90 29.92 4.80
N ARG A 341 17.34 31.21 4.76
CA ARG A 341 18.46 31.72 5.56
C ARG A 341 18.33 31.48 7.07
N HIS A 342 17.09 31.41 7.59
CA HIS A 342 16.81 31.20 9.00
C HIS A 342 16.95 29.74 9.45
N LEU A 343 17.13 28.80 8.52
CA LEU A 343 17.23 27.37 8.77
C LEU A 343 18.65 26.91 9.12
N GLY A 344 19.64 27.82 9.14
CA GLY A 344 21.00 27.50 9.57
C GLY A 344 21.85 26.72 8.55
N PHE A 345 21.47 26.73 7.27
CA PHE A 345 22.32 26.14 6.23
C PHE A 345 23.64 26.89 6.10
N ARG A 346 24.71 26.16 5.80
CA ARG A 346 26.06 26.62 5.51
C ARG A 346 26.56 26.00 4.23
N LYS A 347 27.54 26.64 3.57
CA LYS A 347 28.21 26.06 2.42
C LYS A 347 28.99 24.80 2.82
N PHE A 348 28.98 23.82 1.93
CA PHE A 348 29.77 22.61 2.16
C PHE A 348 31.27 22.91 2.36
N THR A 349 31.80 23.93 1.67
CA THR A 349 33.19 24.38 1.83
C THR A 349 33.51 24.95 3.22
N GLU A 350 32.50 25.23 4.04
CA GLU A 350 32.63 25.74 5.40
C GLU A 350 32.49 24.61 6.46
N MET A 351 32.36 23.38 6.01
CA MET A 351 32.19 22.19 6.85
C MET A 351 33.52 21.76 7.49
#